data_d59c7fc83dc47f8b4d78453d53d9f1ee
#
_entry.id   d59c7fc83dc47f8b4d78453d53d9f1ee
#
_cell.length_a   1.000
_cell.length_b   1.000
_cell.length_c   1.000
_cell.angle_alpha   90.00
_cell.angle_beta   90.00
_cell.angle_gamma   90.00
#
_symmetry.space_group_name_H-M   'P 1'
#
loop_
_entity.id
_entity.type
_entity.pdbx_description
1 polymer ?
#
loop_
_entity_poly.entity_id
_entity_poly.type
_entity_poly.pdbx_seq_one_letter_code
_entity_poly.pdbx_strand_id
1 'polypeptide(L)'
;MSYIFTSESVSAGHPDKVCDQISDAVLDAYLAEDPDSRVACETMIKNNMVYIAGEITSLGSPDLEPIVRQTINDIGYNTDEYGFNGDTCEFTNLVFEQSPDISQGVTEGEGENLEQGAGDQGLMFGYACTETCLLYTSDAADDRIG
;
A
#
# COMPACT_ATOMS: atom_id res chain seq x y z
N MET A 1 15.06 -37.03 -0.26
CA MET A 1 15.42 -35.77 -0.95
C MET A 1 15.21 -34.66 0.06
N SER A 2 16.21 -33.84 0.31
CA SER A 2 16.02 -32.61 1.08
C SER A 2 15.46 -31.52 0.14
N TYR A 3 14.40 -30.86 0.56
CA TYR A 3 13.82 -29.72 -0.13
C TYR A 3 14.29 -28.46 0.58
N ILE A 4 14.82 -27.49 -0.17
CA ILE A 4 15.21 -26.19 0.37
C ILE A 4 14.19 -25.17 -0.09
N PHE A 5 13.62 -24.48 0.87
CA PHE A 5 12.69 -23.37 0.67
C PHE A 5 13.26 -22.09 1.27
N THR A 6 13.03 -20.96 0.64
CA THR A 6 13.48 -19.66 1.13
C THR A 6 12.33 -18.68 1.17
N SER A 7 12.33 -17.82 2.18
CA SER A 7 11.42 -16.70 2.31
C SER A 7 12.23 -15.45 2.66
N GLU A 8 11.78 -14.29 2.18
CA GLU A 8 12.44 -13.00 2.41
C GLU A 8 11.41 -12.01 2.94
N SER A 9 11.83 -11.18 3.87
CA SER A 9 11.05 -10.08 4.43
C SER A 9 11.96 -8.90 4.70
N VAL A 10 11.45 -7.69 4.51
CA VAL A 10 12.17 -6.44 4.77
C VAL A 10 11.67 -5.78 6.05
N SER A 11 12.49 -4.93 6.68
CA SER A 11 12.10 -4.20 7.89
C SER A 11 11.12 -3.07 7.58
N ALA A 12 10.36 -2.62 8.59
CA ALA A 12 9.36 -1.56 8.47
C ALA A 12 9.91 -0.25 7.86
N GLY A 13 11.19 0.06 8.09
CA GLY A 13 11.86 1.24 7.52
C GLY A 13 12.50 1.01 6.16
N HIS A 14 12.40 -0.20 5.57
CA HIS A 14 12.86 -0.43 4.21
C HIS A 14 12.02 0.38 3.21
N PRO A 15 12.61 1.01 2.17
CA PRO A 15 11.84 1.83 1.23
C PRO A 15 10.61 1.15 0.64
N ASP A 16 10.71 -0.13 0.25
CA ASP A 16 9.59 -0.88 -0.30
C ASP A 16 8.46 -1.05 0.73
N LYS A 17 8.81 -1.35 2.00
CA LYS A 17 7.83 -1.49 3.06
C LYS A 17 7.20 -0.14 3.46
N VAL A 18 7.96 0.94 3.41
CA VAL A 18 7.41 2.29 3.59
C VAL A 18 6.41 2.62 2.48
N CYS A 19 6.71 2.23 1.22
CA CYS A 19 5.77 2.38 0.12
C CYS A 19 4.48 1.59 0.34
N ASP A 20 4.58 0.32 0.78
CA ASP A 20 3.43 -0.52 1.12
C ASP A 20 2.56 0.14 2.20
N GLN A 21 3.17 0.58 3.30
CA GLN A 21 2.45 1.22 4.41
C GLN A 21 1.76 2.52 3.99
N ILE A 22 2.35 3.31 3.09
CA ILE A 22 1.72 4.50 2.54
C ILE A 22 0.52 4.12 1.67
N SER A 23 0.67 3.15 0.77
CA SER A 23 -0.43 2.69 -0.08
C SER A 23 -1.60 2.13 0.74
N ASP A 24 -1.31 1.37 1.79
CA ASP A 24 -2.31 0.85 2.73
C ASP A 24 -3.01 1.98 3.52
N ALA A 25 -2.27 2.99 3.97
CA ALA A 25 -2.85 4.13 4.68
C ALA A 25 -3.78 4.97 3.77
N VAL A 26 -3.46 5.08 2.48
CA VAL A 26 -4.33 5.70 1.48
C VAL A 26 -5.60 4.88 1.29
N LEU A 27 -5.47 3.55 1.15
CA LEU A 27 -6.61 2.64 1.05
C LEU A 27 -7.53 2.77 2.27
N ASP A 28 -6.98 2.69 3.47
CA ASP A 28 -7.73 2.80 4.73
C ASP A 28 -8.48 4.12 4.84
N ALA A 29 -7.88 5.22 4.42
CA ALA A 29 -8.51 6.54 4.45
C ALA A 29 -9.73 6.62 3.52
N TYR A 30 -9.64 6.07 2.32
CA TYR A 30 -10.77 6.01 1.41
C TYR A 30 -11.88 5.09 1.92
N LEU A 31 -11.54 3.90 2.41
CA LEU A 31 -12.50 2.94 2.95
C LEU A 31 -13.21 3.46 4.22
N ALA A 32 -12.55 4.32 4.99
CA ALA A 32 -13.16 4.95 6.16
C ALA A 32 -14.29 5.95 5.78
N GLU A 33 -14.17 6.61 4.63
CA GLU A 33 -15.18 7.56 4.13
C GLU A 33 -16.23 6.86 3.25
N ASP A 34 -15.81 5.87 2.45
CA ASP A 34 -16.67 5.11 1.53
C ASP A 34 -16.20 3.65 1.50
N PRO A 35 -16.92 2.73 2.18
CA PRO A 35 -16.57 1.31 2.23
C PRO A 35 -16.57 0.59 0.86
N ASP A 36 -17.21 1.18 -0.14
CA ASP A 36 -17.29 0.62 -1.50
C ASP A 36 -16.19 1.20 -2.42
N SER A 37 -15.24 1.96 -1.87
CA SER A 37 -14.12 2.52 -2.63
C SER A 37 -13.30 1.44 -3.33
N ARG A 38 -12.88 1.72 -4.56
CA ARG A 38 -11.89 0.95 -5.30
C ARG A 38 -10.64 1.80 -5.43
N VAL A 39 -9.57 1.33 -4.79
CA VAL A 39 -8.34 2.09 -4.62
C VAL A 39 -7.18 1.33 -5.23
N ALA A 40 -6.56 1.87 -6.26
CA ALA A 40 -5.28 1.45 -6.80
C ALA A 40 -4.30 2.61 -6.59
N CYS A 41 -3.49 2.51 -5.55
CA CYS A 41 -2.50 3.52 -5.19
C CYS A 41 -1.11 2.90 -5.16
N GLU A 42 -0.29 3.31 -6.11
CA GLU A 42 1.13 2.97 -6.19
C GLU A 42 1.96 4.05 -5.51
N THR A 43 2.96 3.65 -4.76
CA THR A 43 3.86 4.57 -4.05
C THR A 43 5.30 4.36 -4.48
N MET A 44 6.03 5.44 -4.66
CA MET A 44 7.47 5.43 -4.90
C MET A 44 8.18 6.44 -4.01
N ILE A 45 9.28 6.00 -3.39
CA ILE A 45 10.14 6.86 -2.56
C ILE A 45 11.53 6.92 -3.18
N LYS A 46 12.08 8.13 -3.27
CA LYS A 46 13.46 8.34 -3.65
C LYS A 46 14.05 9.55 -2.93
N ASN A 47 15.11 9.32 -2.16
CA ASN A 47 15.70 10.37 -1.30
C ASN A 47 14.64 10.94 -0.35
N ASN A 48 14.50 12.27 -0.29
CA ASN A 48 13.46 12.96 0.49
C ASN A 48 12.23 13.31 -0.39
N MET A 49 11.83 12.41 -1.29
CA MET A 49 10.70 12.62 -2.21
C MET A 49 9.76 11.42 -2.18
N VAL A 50 8.47 11.69 -2.14
CA VAL A 50 7.40 10.70 -2.17
C VAL A 50 6.47 11.00 -3.34
N TYR A 51 6.18 9.99 -4.13
CA TYR A 51 5.22 10.04 -5.22
C TYR A 51 4.14 9.01 -4.96
N ILE A 52 2.89 9.42 -5.06
CA ILE A 52 1.75 8.49 -5.16
C ILE A 52 1.10 8.66 -6.52
N ALA A 53 0.71 7.56 -7.14
CA ALA A 53 0.06 7.56 -8.45
C ALA A 53 -0.94 6.41 -8.52
N GLY A 54 -1.95 6.55 -9.37
CA GLY A 54 -2.92 5.49 -9.59
C GLY A 54 -4.32 6.01 -9.89
N GLU A 55 -5.28 5.11 -9.82
CA GLU A 55 -6.68 5.41 -10.10
C GLU A 55 -7.56 4.99 -8.93
N ILE A 56 -8.48 5.87 -8.56
CA ILE A 56 -9.41 5.65 -7.46
C ILE A 56 -10.84 5.95 -7.91
N THR A 57 -11.76 5.06 -7.52
CA THR A 57 -13.21 5.31 -7.61
C THR A 57 -13.78 5.29 -6.21
N SER A 58 -14.28 6.43 -5.74
CA SER A 58 -14.82 6.60 -4.39
C SER A 58 -15.78 7.77 -4.32
N LEU A 59 -16.70 7.73 -3.39
CA LEU A 59 -17.50 8.89 -2.97
C LEU A 59 -16.78 9.73 -1.90
N GLY A 60 -15.75 9.15 -1.25
CA GLY A 60 -14.86 9.83 -0.31
C GLY A 60 -13.79 10.66 -1.03
N SER A 61 -13.21 11.61 -0.31
CA SER A 61 -12.14 12.47 -0.81
C SER A 61 -11.19 12.88 0.33
N PRO A 62 -10.48 11.95 0.96
CA PRO A 62 -9.54 12.27 2.03
C PRO A 62 -8.39 13.14 1.54
N ASP A 63 -7.85 13.97 2.42
CA ASP A 63 -6.62 14.72 2.15
C ASP A 63 -5.41 13.79 2.30
N LEU A 64 -4.80 13.41 1.19
CA LEU A 64 -3.77 12.36 1.16
C LEU A 64 -2.41 12.84 1.68
N GLU A 65 -2.05 14.11 1.53
CA GLU A 65 -0.74 14.60 1.96
C GLU A 65 -0.50 14.45 3.47
N PRO A 66 -1.42 14.87 4.36
CA PRO A 66 -1.27 14.65 5.80
C PRO A 66 -1.19 13.17 6.18
N ILE A 67 -1.94 12.30 5.52
CA ILE A 67 -1.95 10.85 5.76
C ILE A 67 -0.58 10.26 5.43
N VAL A 68 -0.04 10.58 4.26
CA VAL A 68 1.28 10.12 3.82
C VAL A 68 2.37 10.59 4.79
N ARG A 69 2.36 11.86 5.16
CA ARG A 69 3.34 12.43 6.10
C ARG A 69 3.26 11.79 7.48
N GLN A 70 2.05 11.57 7.98
CA GLN A 70 1.84 10.92 9.28
C GLN A 70 2.35 9.48 9.26
N THR A 71 2.06 8.71 8.20
CA THR A 71 2.55 7.34 8.03
C THR A 71 4.08 7.29 8.07
N ILE A 72 4.76 8.18 7.37
CA ILE A 72 6.23 8.26 7.36
C ILE A 72 6.77 8.57 8.76
N ASN A 73 6.15 9.51 9.47
CA ASN A 73 6.54 9.88 10.83
C ASN A 73 6.31 8.73 11.83
N ASP A 74 5.21 7.99 11.71
CA ASP A 74 4.87 6.84 12.57
C ASP A 74 5.83 5.67 12.39
N ILE A 75 6.39 5.49 11.19
CA ILE A 75 7.46 4.53 10.92
C ILE A 75 8.76 4.91 11.64
N GLY A 76 8.96 6.21 11.91
CA GLY A 76 10.12 6.76 12.60
C GLY A 76 10.98 7.71 11.77
N TYR A 77 10.59 8.02 10.54
CA TYR A 77 11.28 9.00 9.68
C TYR A 77 10.78 10.43 9.97
N ASN A 78 11.10 10.93 11.16
CA ASN A 78 10.65 12.21 11.72
C ASN A 78 11.79 13.19 12.03
N THR A 79 12.97 12.96 11.45
CA THR A 79 14.14 13.83 11.59
C THR A 79 14.93 13.87 10.28
N ASP A 80 15.49 15.04 9.95
CA ASP A 80 16.29 15.23 8.74
C ASP A 80 17.63 14.45 8.77
N GLU A 81 18.06 13.96 9.93
CA GLU A 81 19.28 13.17 10.09
C GLU A 81 19.26 11.86 9.28
N TYR A 82 18.08 11.33 8.99
CA TYR A 82 17.94 10.10 8.20
C TYR A 82 17.95 10.34 6.68
N GLY A 83 17.96 11.61 6.24
CA GLY A 83 17.88 11.98 4.82
C GLY A 83 16.52 11.72 4.18
N PHE A 84 15.53 11.33 4.98
CA PHE A 84 14.12 11.18 4.67
C PHE A 84 13.31 11.57 5.91
N ASN A 85 12.31 12.43 5.75
CA ASN A 85 11.54 12.98 6.87
C ASN A 85 10.12 13.31 6.40
N GLY A 86 9.10 12.77 7.09
CA GLY A 86 7.70 12.97 6.76
C GLY A 86 7.27 14.43 6.75
N ASP A 87 7.85 15.27 7.62
CA ASP A 87 7.49 16.69 7.70
C ASP A 87 8.08 17.53 6.56
N THR A 88 9.26 17.13 6.03
CA THR A 88 10.02 17.94 5.07
C THR A 88 10.16 17.31 3.69
N CYS A 89 9.69 16.07 3.49
CA CYS A 89 9.77 15.43 2.18
C CYS A 89 8.95 16.17 1.13
N GLU A 90 9.43 16.12 -0.11
CA GLU A 90 8.64 16.58 -1.26
C GLU A 90 7.56 15.54 -1.55
N PHE A 91 6.31 15.98 -1.64
CA PHE A 91 5.16 15.14 -1.92
C PHE A 91 4.57 15.46 -3.29
N THR A 92 4.36 14.43 -4.10
CA THR A 92 3.72 14.56 -5.41
C THR A 92 2.56 13.58 -5.51
N ASN A 93 1.36 14.12 -5.74
CA ASN A 93 0.15 13.33 -5.93
C ASN A 93 -0.22 13.27 -7.42
N LEU A 94 -0.22 12.07 -8.00
CA LEU A 94 -0.62 11.74 -9.35
C LEU A 94 -1.75 10.70 -9.35
N VAL A 95 -2.60 10.73 -8.33
CA VAL A 95 -3.80 9.90 -8.24
C VAL A 95 -4.93 10.59 -8.98
N PHE A 96 -5.61 9.83 -9.86
CA PHE A 96 -6.71 10.31 -10.68
C PHE A 96 -7.95 9.44 -10.49
N GLU A 97 -9.09 9.91 -10.98
CA GLU A 97 -10.29 9.11 -11.08
C GLU A 97 -10.13 8.00 -12.11
N GLN A 98 -10.66 6.80 -11.83
CA GLN A 98 -10.54 5.65 -12.71
C GLN A 98 -11.18 5.88 -14.08
N SER A 99 -10.50 5.43 -15.13
CA SER A 99 -11.01 5.47 -16.50
C SER A 99 -12.33 4.70 -16.64
N PRO A 100 -13.33 5.27 -17.33
CA PRO A 100 -14.61 4.59 -17.58
C PRO A 100 -14.47 3.25 -18.31
N ASP A 101 -13.45 3.10 -19.15
CA ASP A 101 -13.20 1.87 -19.93
C ASP A 101 -12.81 0.68 -19.02
N ILE A 102 -12.05 0.94 -17.97
CA ILE A 102 -11.65 -0.09 -16.99
C ILE A 102 -12.83 -0.39 -16.05
N SER A 103 -13.61 0.60 -15.70
CA SER A 103 -14.76 0.43 -14.80
C SER A 103 -15.80 -0.55 -15.34
N GLN A 104 -16.00 -0.63 -16.66
CA GLN A 104 -16.92 -1.58 -17.30
C GLN A 104 -16.59 -3.06 -17.00
N GLY A 105 -15.32 -3.39 -16.77
CA GLY A 105 -14.88 -4.76 -16.46
C GLY A 105 -15.00 -5.13 -14.97
N VAL A 106 -15.21 -4.18 -14.09
CA VAL A 106 -15.14 -4.35 -12.63
C VAL A 106 -16.46 -4.03 -11.93
N THR A 107 -17.30 -3.17 -12.53
CA THR A 107 -18.56 -2.74 -11.91
C THR A 107 -19.64 -3.80 -12.09
N GLU A 108 -20.27 -4.20 -10.99
CA GLU A 108 -21.39 -5.13 -10.99
C GLU A 108 -22.56 -4.56 -11.80
N GLY A 109 -23.11 -5.38 -12.70
CA GLY A 109 -24.24 -5.01 -13.56
C GLY A 109 -23.87 -4.22 -14.82
N GLU A 110 -22.59 -3.99 -15.08
CA GLU A 110 -22.10 -3.32 -16.31
C GLU A 110 -21.22 -4.27 -17.15
N GLY A 111 -21.22 -4.09 -18.47
CA GLY A 111 -20.38 -4.88 -19.38
C GLY A 111 -20.97 -6.22 -19.76
N GLU A 112 -20.11 -7.14 -20.26
CA GLU A 112 -20.50 -8.48 -20.72
C GLU A 112 -20.74 -9.47 -19.58
N ASN A 113 -20.10 -9.26 -18.41
CA ASN A 113 -20.30 -10.04 -17.19
C ASN A 113 -20.98 -9.17 -16.15
N LEU A 114 -22.15 -9.61 -15.69
CA LEU A 114 -22.96 -8.89 -14.71
C LEU A 114 -22.50 -9.11 -13.25
N GLU A 115 -21.58 -10.07 -13.02
CA GLU A 115 -20.99 -10.32 -11.70
C GLU A 115 -19.73 -9.47 -11.54
N GLN A 116 -19.47 -9.03 -10.31
CA GLN A 116 -18.28 -8.22 -9.99
C GLN A 116 -17.01 -9.00 -10.36
N GLY A 117 -16.15 -8.38 -11.17
CA GLY A 117 -14.84 -8.91 -11.52
C GLY A 117 -13.79 -8.64 -10.43
N ALA A 118 -12.66 -9.34 -10.50
CA ALA A 118 -11.56 -9.17 -9.55
C ALA A 118 -10.82 -7.82 -9.69
N GLY A 119 -10.99 -7.14 -10.83
CA GLY A 119 -10.34 -5.84 -11.10
C GLY A 119 -8.87 -5.92 -11.47
N ASP A 120 -8.17 -6.98 -11.12
CA ASP A 120 -6.76 -7.17 -11.44
C ASP A 120 -6.38 -8.65 -11.45
N GLN A 121 -5.17 -8.94 -11.92
CA GLN A 121 -4.52 -10.24 -11.78
C GLN A 121 -4.11 -10.45 -10.33
N GLY A 122 -4.11 -11.70 -9.87
CA GLY A 122 -3.65 -12.02 -8.52
C GLY A 122 -2.98 -13.39 -8.47
N LEU A 123 -1.82 -13.43 -7.83
CA LEU A 123 -1.12 -14.64 -7.42
C LEU A 123 -0.48 -14.40 -6.07
N MET A 124 -0.89 -15.18 -5.08
CA MET A 124 -0.42 -15.03 -3.70
C MET A 124 0.26 -16.31 -3.22
N PHE A 125 1.40 -16.13 -2.55
CA PHE A 125 2.12 -17.18 -1.85
C PHE A 125 2.18 -16.81 -0.37
N GLY A 126 1.84 -17.77 0.49
CA GLY A 126 1.97 -17.61 1.93
C GLY A 126 2.97 -18.63 2.49
N TYR A 127 3.86 -18.18 3.36
CA TYR A 127 4.77 -19.04 4.11
C TYR A 127 4.85 -18.56 5.55
N ALA A 128 4.77 -19.49 6.48
CA ALA A 128 4.98 -19.24 7.90
C ALA A 128 5.77 -20.39 8.53
N CYS A 129 6.64 -20.08 9.47
CA CYS A 129 7.42 -21.10 10.20
C CYS A 129 7.54 -20.74 11.69
N THR A 130 7.91 -21.74 12.48
CA THR A 130 8.13 -21.60 13.94
C THR A 130 9.60 -21.86 14.32
N GLU A 131 10.52 -21.67 13.39
CA GLU A 131 11.97 -21.93 13.60
C GLU A 131 12.60 -20.94 14.59
N THR A 132 11.91 -19.83 14.87
CA THR A 132 12.31 -18.83 15.87
C THR A 132 11.23 -18.74 16.94
N CYS A 133 11.46 -17.96 18.01
CA CYS A 133 10.44 -17.72 19.06
C CYS A 133 9.28 -16.84 18.61
N LEU A 134 9.35 -16.27 17.42
CA LEU A 134 8.27 -15.52 16.76
C LEU A 134 7.77 -16.31 15.56
N LEU A 135 6.50 -16.17 15.22
CA LEU A 135 5.96 -16.67 13.98
C LEU A 135 6.38 -15.73 12.85
N TYR A 136 7.36 -16.14 12.04
CA TYR A 136 7.77 -15.40 10.86
C TYR A 136 6.93 -15.79 9.66
N THR A 137 6.33 -14.79 9.04
CA THR A 137 5.71 -14.86 7.71
C THR A 137 6.60 -14.15 6.72
N SER A 138 6.30 -14.22 5.43
CA SER A 138 7.00 -13.41 4.41
C SER A 138 6.82 -11.90 4.61
N ASP A 139 5.90 -11.48 5.46
CA ASP A 139 5.61 -10.08 5.80
C ASP A 139 5.79 -9.77 7.29
N ALA A 140 6.78 -10.40 7.90
CA ALA A 140 7.07 -10.26 9.33
C ALA A 140 7.46 -8.82 9.76
N ALA A 141 7.78 -7.94 8.81
CA ALA A 141 8.11 -6.55 9.09
C ALA A 141 6.92 -5.71 9.57
N ASP A 142 5.68 -6.14 9.28
CA ASP A 142 4.47 -5.46 9.75
C ASP A 142 4.13 -5.81 11.20
N ASP A 143 4.71 -6.88 11.74
CA ASP A 143 4.59 -7.19 13.16
C ASP A 143 5.36 -6.15 14.00
N ARG A 144 4.65 -5.10 14.39
CA ARG A 144 5.13 -4.09 15.35
C ARG A 144 5.24 -4.70 16.74
N ILE A 145 6.26 -5.50 16.97
CA ILE A 145 6.66 -5.89 18.32
C ILE A 145 7.93 -5.12 18.64
N GLY A 146 7.73 -3.93 19.20
CA GLY A 146 8.77 -3.16 19.84
C GLY A 146 9.04 -3.67 21.25
#